data_573eb53d79ba6ca07db8aed2a8afd0c3
#
_entry.id   573eb53d79ba6ca07db8aed2a8afd0c3
#
_cell.length_a   1.000
_cell.length_b   1.000
_cell.length_c   1.000
_cell.angle_alpha   90.00
_cell.angle_beta   90.00
_cell.angle_gamma   90.00
#
_symmetry.space_group_name_H-M   'P 1'
#
loop_
_entity.id
_entity.type
_entity.pdbx_description
1 polymer ?
#
loop_
_entity_poly.entity_id
_entity_poly.type
_entity_poly.pdbx_seq_one_letter_code
_entity_poly.pdbx_strand_id
1 'polypeptide(L)'
;HDPAALPVSINSHGYIADSSKQAADEAYPPYLDVMGRIGRERGWSPPTRAKFEAERSRRGALLVGDPQEVIDKILFEHELFAHQRFLMQMSVGTMPHAQIMHSIELLGDVVAPAVRKALGASPAPVSSAGASSPAPERHSAIAQAQTR
;
A
#
# COMPACT_ATOMS: atom_id res chain seq x y z
N HIS A 1 1.47 24.66 -19.04
CA HIS A 1 1.38 24.12 -17.68
C HIS A 1 2.68 24.43 -16.95
N ASP A 2 2.56 24.96 -15.73
CA ASP A 2 3.71 25.14 -14.84
C ASP A 2 4.04 23.78 -14.17
N PRO A 3 5.20 23.16 -14.44
CA PRO A 3 5.59 21.89 -13.83
C PRO A 3 5.64 21.95 -12.29
N ALA A 4 5.94 23.12 -11.70
CA ALA A 4 6.01 23.30 -10.26
C ALA A 4 4.62 23.27 -9.58
N ALA A 5 3.54 23.44 -10.36
CA ALA A 5 2.15 23.35 -9.86
C ALA A 5 1.56 21.93 -9.91
N LEU A 6 2.29 20.95 -10.47
CA LEU A 6 1.80 19.58 -10.55
C LEU A 6 1.94 18.87 -9.21
N PRO A 7 0.86 18.23 -8.70
CA PRO A 7 0.93 17.49 -7.47
C PRO A 7 1.79 16.22 -7.63
N VAL A 8 2.72 16.03 -6.71
CA VAL A 8 3.57 14.82 -6.64
C VAL A 8 2.86 13.76 -5.80
N SER A 9 2.84 12.54 -6.29
CA SER A 9 2.31 11.37 -5.59
C SER A 9 3.38 10.30 -5.50
N ILE A 10 3.58 9.74 -4.31
CA ILE A 10 4.44 8.59 -4.07
C ILE A 10 3.57 7.34 -3.93
N ASN A 11 4.01 6.23 -4.52
CA ASN A 11 3.42 4.92 -4.34
C ASN A 11 4.51 3.93 -3.91
N SER A 12 4.32 3.28 -2.76
CA SER A 12 5.26 2.29 -2.22
C SER A 12 4.53 1.04 -1.75
N HIS A 13 5.19 -0.09 -1.88
CA HIS A 13 4.76 -1.30 -1.18
C HIS A 13 4.99 -1.14 0.32
N GLY A 14 4.01 -1.51 1.13
CA GLY A 14 4.11 -1.35 2.56
C GLY A 14 3.37 -2.40 3.35
N TYR A 15 3.80 -2.57 4.60
CA TYR A 15 3.17 -3.41 5.59
C TYR A 15 3.50 -2.89 6.99
N ILE A 16 2.50 -2.76 7.84
CA ILE A 16 2.64 -2.25 9.21
C ILE A 16 2.19 -3.33 10.19
N ALA A 17 3.00 -3.58 11.21
CA ALA A 17 2.64 -4.43 12.34
C ALA A 17 3.01 -3.75 13.66
N ASP A 18 2.66 -4.36 14.80
CA ASP A 18 2.87 -3.77 16.12
C ASP A 18 4.36 -3.58 16.49
N SER A 19 5.25 -4.28 15.79
CA SER A 19 6.69 -4.09 15.93
C SER A 19 7.43 -4.25 14.61
N SER A 20 8.58 -3.57 14.50
CA SER A 20 9.48 -3.64 13.34
C SER A 20 9.89 -5.07 12.99
N LYS A 21 10.18 -5.90 14.01
CA LYS A 21 10.54 -7.31 13.80
C LYS A 21 9.37 -8.10 13.24
N GLN A 22 8.18 -7.97 13.81
CA GLN A 22 6.97 -8.64 13.34
C GLN A 22 6.65 -8.24 11.91
N ALA A 23 6.67 -6.94 11.61
CA ALA A 23 6.43 -6.45 10.25
C ALA A 23 7.40 -7.07 9.23
N ALA A 24 8.68 -7.16 9.58
CA ALA A 24 9.69 -7.76 8.71
C ALA A 24 9.48 -9.27 8.50
N ASP A 25 9.13 -9.99 9.55
CA ASP A 25 8.97 -11.45 9.49
C ASP A 25 7.68 -11.86 8.76
N GLU A 26 6.61 -11.08 8.91
CA GLU A 26 5.34 -11.32 8.23
C GLU A 26 5.36 -10.89 6.75
N ALA A 27 6.02 -9.78 6.42
CA ALA A 27 6.07 -9.27 5.05
C ALA A 27 7.10 -9.99 4.16
N TYR A 28 8.17 -10.55 4.72
CA TYR A 28 9.25 -11.13 3.92
C TYR A 28 8.84 -12.35 3.08
N PRO A 29 8.13 -13.37 3.60
CA PRO A 29 7.74 -14.54 2.80
C PRO A 29 6.90 -14.20 1.56
N PRO A 30 5.79 -13.42 1.65
CA PRO A 30 5.03 -13.04 0.47
C PRO A 30 5.80 -12.12 -0.49
N TYR A 31 6.69 -11.25 0.04
CA TYR A 31 7.59 -10.45 -0.78
C TYR A 31 8.55 -11.34 -1.58
N LEU A 32 9.16 -12.34 -0.93
CA LEU A 32 10.08 -13.28 -1.56
C LEU A 32 9.41 -14.06 -2.70
N ASP A 33 8.20 -14.53 -2.50
CA ASP A 33 7.43 -15.25 -3.51
C ASP A 33 7.13 -14.39 -4.74
N VAL A 34 6.52 -13.21 -4.53
CA VAL A 34 6.13 -12.31 -5.63
C VAL A 34 7.34 -11.76 -6.37
N MET A 35 8.33 -11.23 -5.65
CA MET A 35 9.52 -10.65 -6.29
C MET A 35 10.42 -11.72 -6.90
N GLY A 36 10.43 -12.93 -6.34
CA GLY A 36 11.11 -14.08 -6.94
C GLY A 36 10.48 -14.50 -8.26
N ARG A 37 9.15 -14.51 -8.35
CA ARG A 37 8.43 -14.81 -9.60
C ARG A 37 8.69 -13.74 -10.66
N ILE A 38 8.45 -12.47 -10.32
CA ILE A 38 8.67 -11.34 -11.23
C ILE A 38 10.14 -11.28 -11.66
N GLY A 39 11.06 -11.51 -10.73
CA GLY A 39 12.48 -11.50 -10.99
C GLY A 39 12.91 -12.56 -12.02
N ARG A 40 12.37 -13.77 -11.92
CA ARG A 40 12.63 -14.82 -12.92
C ARG A 40 12.18 -14.42 -14.33
N GLU A 41 11.01 -13.80 -14.44
CA GLU A 41 10.47 -13.32 -15.72
C GLU A 41 11.31 -12.18 -16.33
N ARG A 42 11.95 -11.39 -15.48
CA ARG A 42 12.72 -10.19 -15.89
C ARG A 42 14.24 -10.38 -15.85
N GLY A 43 14.74 -11.58 -15.53
CA GLY A 43 16.17 -11.85 -15.43
C GLY A 43 16.86 -11.16 -14.24
N TRP A 44 16.12 -10.82 -13.16
CA TRP A 44 16.69 -10.23 -11.96
C TRP A 44 17.28 -11.32 -11.06
N SER A 45 18.29 -10.94 -10.27
CA SER A 45 18.80 -11.81 -9.21
C SER A 45 17.69 -12.11 -8.19
N PRO A 46 17.66 -13.34 -7.64
CA PRO A 46 16.70 -13.69 -6.60
C PRO A 46 16.72 -12.71 -5.43
N PRO A 47 15.57 -12.33 -4.86
CA PRO A 47 15.53 -11.51 -3.67
C PRO A 47 16.13 -12.26 -2.47
N THR A 48 16.87 -11.56 -1.62
CA THR A 48 17.46 -12.09 -0.39
C THR A 48 16.94 -11.34 0.82
N ARG A 49 17.05 -11.92 2.02
CA ARG A 49 16.70 -11.24 3.26
C ARG A 49 17.50 -9.95 3.42
N ALA A 50 18.80 -9.97 3.13
CA ALA A 50 19.66 -8.79 3.22
C ALA A 50 19.20 -7.67 2.28
N LYS A 51 18.79 -8.00 1.05
CA LYS A 51 18.21 -7.01 0.13
C LYS A 51 16.88 -6.46 0.65
N PHE A 52 16.00 -7.32 1.15
CA PHE A 52 14.73 -6.88 1.75
C PHE A 52 14.96 -5.94 2.95
N GLU A 53 15.92 -6.24 3.85
CA GLU A 53 16.26 -5.36 4.96
C GLU A 53 16.84 -4.00 4.49
N ALA A 54 17.63 -3.99 3.43
CA ALA A 54 18.10 -2.75 2.81
C ALA A 54 16.95 -1.94 2.20
N GLU A 55 16.01 -2.60 1.51
CA GLU A 55 14.83 -1.97 0.90
C GLU A 55 13.85 -1.39 1.94
N ARG A 56 13.71 -2.01 3.12
CA ARG A 56 12.89 -1.47 4.21
C ARG A 56 13.57 -0.41 5.05
N SER A 57 14.86 -0.18 4.88
CA SER A 57 15.58 0.89 5.57
C SER A 57 15.00 2.27 5.21
N ARG A 58 15.36 3.32 5.96
CA ARG A 58 14.84 4.68 5.76
C ARG A 58 14.99 5.20 4.34
N ARG A 59 16.04 4.77 3.61
CA ARG A 59 16.31 5.17 2.21
C ARG A 59 15.90 4.15 1.16
N GLY A 60 15.37 3.00 1.58
CA GLY A 60 14.89 1.97 0.66
C GLY A 60 13.46 2.23 0.21
N ALA A 61 12.97 1.42 -0.73
CA ALA A 61 11.67 1.63 -1.37
C ALA A 61 10.46 1.04 -0.61
N LEU A 62 10.71 0.15 0.38
CA LEU A 62 9.63 -0.54 1.09
C LEU A 62 9.24 0.19 2.38
N LEU A 63 7.95 0.42 2.60
CA LEU A 63 7.39 0.91 3.86
C LEU A 63 6.97 -0.27 4.76
N VAL A 64 7.92 -1.03 5.26
CA VAL A 64 7.68 -2.17 6.14
C VAL A 64 8.30 -1.90 7.50
N GLY A 65 7.48 -1.81 8.54
CA GLY A 65 7.93 -1.48 9.88
C GLY A 65 6.80 -1.36 10.89
N ASP A 66 7.13 -0.90 12.08
CA ASP A 66 6.13 -0.44 13.03
C ASP A 66 5.57 0.94 12.64
N PRO A 67 4.49 1.41 13.30
CA PRO A 67 3.88 2.69 12.96
C PRO A 67 4.86 3.87 13.00
N GLN A 68 5.81 3.90 13.96
CA GLN A 68 6.74 5.02 14.07
C GLN A 68 7.77 5.02 12.94
N GLU A 69 8.32 3.86 12.59
CA GLU A 69 9.24 3.72 11.44
C GLU A 69 8.58 4.18 10.13
N VAL A 70 7.30 3.83 9.94
CA VAL A 70 6.54 4.21 8.74
C VAL A 70 6.24 5.71 8.73
N ILE A 71 5.86 6.31 9.87
CA ILE A 71 5.67 7.76 10.00
C ILE A 71 6.96 8.50 9.64
N ASP A 72 8.07 8.13 10.26
CA ASP A 72 9.37 8.77 10.07
C ASP A 72 9.84 8.70 8.61
N LYS A 73 9.55 7.58 7.95
CA LYS A 73 9.90 7.39 6.55
C LYS A 73 9.03 8.22 5.61
N ILE A 74 7.73 8.29 5.82
CA ILE A 74 6.83 9.14 5.02
C ILE A 74 7.21 10.62 5.17
N LEU A 75 7.53 11.06 6.38
CA LEU A 75 7.97 12.43 6.63
C LEU A 75 9.32 12.72 5.96
N PHE A 76 10.27 11.78 6.02
CA PHE A 76 11.54 11.90 5.31
C PHE A 76 11.36 11.98 3.79
N GLU A 77 10.48 11.17 3.21
CA GLU A 77 10.17 11.24 1.79
C GLU A 77 9.46 12.57 1.44
N HIS A 78 8.65 13.11 2.35
CA HIS A 78 8.05 14.42 2.16
C HIS A 78 9.07 15.56 2.17
N GLU A 79 10.08 15.50 3.04
CA GLU A 79 11.21 16.44 3.02
C GLU A 79 11.97 16.45 1.68
N LEU A 80 12.09 15.25 1.05
CA LEU A 80 12.82 15.10 -0.21
C LEU A 80 12.02 15.52 -1.44
N PHE A 81 10.72 15.19 -1.48
CA PHE A 81 9.91 15.26 -2.69
C PHE A 81 8.73 16.23 -2.61
N ALA A 82 8.46 16.80 -1.44
CA ALA A 82 7.31 17.68 -1.19
C ALA A 82 5.98 17.09 -1.74
N HIS A 83 5.80 15.77 -1.65
CA HIS A 83 4.64 15.10 -2.19
C HIS A 83 3.35 15.46 -1.44
N GLN A 84 2.24 15.57 -2.17
CA GLN A 84 0.91 15.89 -1.63
C GLN A 84 0.05 14.65 -1.40
N ARG A 85 0.43 13.52 -2.03
CA ARG A 85 -0.28 12.25 -1.90
C ARG A 85 0.70 11.12 -1.65
N PHE A 86 0.35 10.27 -0.70
CA PHE A 86 1.04 9.01 -0.44
C PHE A 86 0.08 7.84 -0.61
N LEU A 87 0.47 6.84 -1.40
CA LEU A 87 -0.27 5.59 -1.60
C LEU A 87 0.58 4.44 -1.07
N MET A 88 0.01 3.67 -0.15
CA MET A 88 0.63 2.44 0.34
C MET A 88 -0.08 1.23 -0.26
N GLN A 89 0.65 0.47 -1.05
CA GLN A 89 0.16 -0.80 -1.59
C GLN A 89 0.46 -1.91 -0.58
N MET A 90 -0.57 -2.35 0.14
CA MET A 90 -0.43 -3.24 1.30
C MET A 90 -0.63 -4.71 0.96
N SER A 91 -1.18 -5.05 -0.20
CA SER A 91 -1.39 -6.43 -0.64
C SER A 91 -0.28 -6.88 -1.58
N VAL A 92 0.84 -7.33 -1.04
CA VAL A 92 1.93 -7.94 -1.81
C VAL A 92 1.92 -9.45 -1.55
N GLY A 93 1.56 -10.23 -2.57
CA GLY A 93 1.50 -11.68 -2.46
C GLY A 93 0.29 -12.19 -1.66
N THR A 94 0.46 -13.37 -1.07
CA THR A 94 -0.59 -14.11 -0.36
C THR A 94 -0.50 -13.89 1.15
N MET A 95 -0.68 -12.66 1.60
CA MET A 95 -0.74 -12.38 3.02
C MET A 95 -2.10 -12.80 3.62
N PRO A 96 -2.15 -13.29 4.86
CA PRO A 96 -3.39 -13.54 5.58
C PRO A 96 -4.25 -12.28 5.68
N HIS A 97 -5.55 -12.41 5.40
CA HIS A 97 -6.48 -11.28 5.38
C HIS A 97 -6.48 -10.49 6.70
N ALA A 98 -6.45 -11.17 7.84
CA ALA A 98 -6.43 -10.53 9.14
C ALA A 98 -5.20 -9.62 9.34
N GLN A 99 -4.03 -10.05 8.86
CA GLN A 99 -2.81 -9.23 8.93
C GLN A 99 -2.91 -8.00 8.04
N ILE A 100 -3.47 -8.12 6.83
CA ILE A 100 -3.70 -6.97 5.94
C ILE A 100 -4.66 -5.97 6.59
N MET A 101 -5.77 -6.45 7.17
CA MET A 101 -6.75 -5.59 7.85
C MET A 101 -6.14 -4.85 9.03
N HIS A 102 -5.37 -5.53 9.89
CA HIS A 102 -4.66 -4.89 11.00
C HIS A 102 -3.67 -3.83 10.51
N SER A 103 -2.91 -4.12 9.45
CA SER A 103 -2.01 -3.14 8.84
C SER A 103 -2.74 -1.91 8.28
N ILE A 104 -3.95 -2.08 7.70
CA ILE A 104 -4.81 -0.97 7.23
C ILE A 104 -5.32 -0.14 8.41
N GLU A 105 -5.72 -0.78 9.50
CA GLU A 105 -6.15 -0.11 10.74
C GLU A 105 -5.01 0.73 11.32
N LEU A 106 -3.80 0.18 11.45
CA LEU A 106 -2.63 0.94 11.91
C LEU A 106 -2.31 2.13 10.98
N LEU A 107 -2.45 1.96 9.67
CA LEU A 107 -2.26 3.07 8.73
C LEU A 107 -3.32 4.17 8.96
N GLY A 108 -4.60 3.79 9.09
CA GLY A 108 -5.72 4.74 9.21
C GLY A 108 -5.77 5.46 10.54
N ASP A 109 -5.56 4.72 11.64
CA ASP A 109 -5.81 5.20 13.00
C ASP A 109 -4.56 5.79 13.67
N VAL A 110 -3.37 5.37 13.24
CA VAL A 110 -2.11 5.80 13.86
C VAL A 110 -1.24 6.60 12.91
N VAL A 111 -0.86 6.01 11.77
CA VAL A 111 0.13 6.60 10.87
C VAL A 111 -0.40 7.86 10.17
N ALA A 112 -1.54 7.75 9.50
CA ALA A 112 -2.06 8.87 8.71
C ALA A 112 -2.41 10.11 9.56
N PRO A 113 -3.02 9.99 10.76
CA PRO A 113 -3.22 11.14 11.64
C PRO A 113 -1.92 11.78 12.11
N ALA A 114 -0.92 10.97 12.47
CA ALA A 114 0.38 11.48 12.93
C ALA A 114 1.12 12.24 11.82
N VAL A 115 1.16 11.70 10.61
CA VAL A 115 1.77 12.37 9.44
C VAL A 115 1.06 13.68 9.12
N ARG A 116 -0.29 13.67 9.06
CA ARG A 116 -1.07 14.91 8.83
C ARG A 116 -0.80 15.98 9.88
N LYS A 117 -0.75 15.58 11.15
CA LYS A 117 -0.44 16.49 12.26
C LYS A 117 0.97 17.08 12.10
N ALA A 118 1.97 16.27 11.79
CA ALA A 118 3.35 16.73 11.61
C ALA A 118 3.48 17.71 10.45
N LEU A 119 2.73 17.50 9.36
CA LEU A 119 2.73 18.38 8.18
C LEU A 119 1.79 19.59 8.29
N GLY A 120 1.09 19.77 9.42
CA GLY A 120 0.11 20.86 9.59
C GLY A 120 -1.12 20.72 8.69
N ALA A 121 -1.37 19.54 8.10
CA ALA A 121 -2.51 19.31 7.24
C ALA A 121 -3.78 19.06 8.07
N SER A 122 -4.85 19.79 7.76
CA SER A 122 -6.18 19.52 8.33
C SER A 122 -6.69 18.16 7.84
N PRO A 123 -7.41 17.36 8.65
CA PRO A 123 -7.97 16.11 8.19
C PRO A 123 -8.87 16.37 6.97
N ALA A 124 -8.59 15.65 5.87
CA ALA A 124 -9.44 15.72 4.70
C ALA A 124 -10.87 15.27 5.07
N PRO A 125 -11.94 15.99 4.63
CA PRO A 125 -13.29 15.53 4.88
C PRO A 125 -13.47 14.13 4.28
N VAL A 126 -13.87 13.17 5.10
CA VAL A 126 -14.29 11.85 4.63
C VAL A 126 -15.49 12.05 3.70
N SER A 127 -15.27 11.96 2.40
CA SER A 127 -16.36 11.98 1.43
C SER A 127 -17.19 10.71 1.64
N SER A 128 -18.36 10.87 2.21
CA SER A 128 -19.38 9.81 2.35
C SER A 128 -20.08 9.49 1.03
N ALA A 129 -19.40 9.68 -0.10
CA ALA A 129 -19.91 9.33 -1.42
C ALA A 129 -19.64 7.86 -1.73
N GLY A 130 -20.58 6.99 -1.39
CA GLY A 130 -20.43 5.60 -1.81
C GLY A 130 -21.40 4.58 -1.21
N ALA A 131 -22.60 4.98 -0.87
CA ALA A 131 -23.64 4.00 -0.55
C ALA A 131 -24.90 4.30 -1.37
N SER A 132 -24.89 3.86 -2.62
CA SER A 132 -26.05 3.37 -3.38
C SER A 132 -25.70 3.29 -4.87
N SER A 133 -25.08 2.18 -5.26
CA SER A 133 -25.16 1.73 -6.63
C SER A 133 -26.26 0.66 -6.66
N PRO A 134 -27.37 0.85 -7.40
CA PRO A 134 -28.38 -0.19 -7.54
C PRO A 134 -27.75 -1.37 -8.29
N ALA A 135 -28.00 -2.57 -7.82
CA ALA A 135 -27.56 -3.80 -8.45
C ALA A 135 -28.06 -3.85 -9.91
N PRO A 136 -27.23 -4.30 -10.87
CA PRO A 136 -27.68 -4.47 -12.24
C PRO A 136 -28.75 -5.56 -12.29
N GLU A 137 -29.94 -5.19 -12.76
CA GLU A 137 -31.03 -6.14 -13.07
C GLU A 137 -30.50 -7.17 -14.08
N ARG A 138 -30.49 -8.42 -13.69
CA ARG A 138 -30.16 -9.54 -14.57
C ARG A 138 -31.28 -9.67 -15.59
N HIS A 139 -31.06 -9.24 -16.80
CA HIS A 139 -31.92 -9.56 -17.93
C HIS A 139 -31.85 -11.07 -18.19
N SER A 140 -32.88 -11.75 -17.73
CA SER A 140 -33.20 -13.12 -18.09
C SER A 140 -33.72 -13.11 -19.52
N ALA A 141 -32.88 -13.37 -20.50
CA ALA A 141 -33.23 -13.56 -21.90
C ALA A 141 -32.36 -14.64 -22.55
N ILE A 142 -32.47 -15.86 -22.08
CA ILE A 142 -32.09 -17.05 -22.87
C ILE A 142 -33.11 -18.15 -22.53
N ALA A 143 -34.22 -18.13 -23.22
CA ALA A 143 -35.08 -19.29 -23.43
C ALA A 143 -35.97 -18.99 -24.64
N GLN A 144 -35.56 -19.41 -25.84
CA GLN A 144 -36.39 -19.84 -26.94
C GLN A 144 -35.57 -19.82 -28.26
N ALA A 145 -34.86 -20.88 -28.52
CA ALA A 145 -34.51 -21.27 -29.92
C ALA A 145 -34.01 -22.73 -29.94
N GLN A 146 -34.90 -23.66 -29.62
CA GLN A 146 -34.75 -25.05 -30.06
C GLN A 146 -36.16 -25.53 -30.39
N THR A 147 -36.58 -25.35 -31.67
CA THR A 147 -37.51 -26.22 -32.39
C THR A 147 -37.62 -25.68 -33.81
N ARG A 148 -36.79 -26.20 -34.70
CA ARG A 148 -37.10 -26.64 -36.06
C ARG A 148 -35.83 -27.17 -36.72
#